data_7ca617234b6e32cf1fa37114c4a9fd9f
#
_entry.id   7ca617234b6e32cf1fa37114c4a9fd9f
#
_cell.length_a   1.000
_cell.length_b   1.000
_cell.length_c   1.000
_cell.angle_alpha   90.00
_cell.angle_beta   90.00
_cell.angle_gamma   90.00
#
_symmetry.space_group_name_H-M   'P 1'
#
loop_
_entity.id
_entity.type
_entity.pdbx_description
1 polymer ?
#
loop_
_entity_poly.entity_id
_entity_poly.type
_entity_poly.pdbx_seq_one_letter_code
_entity_poly.pdbx_strand_id
1 'polypeptide(L)'
;SLNRETGVWSETVLVGKGVDNHSGPAITMDSRGHLHIVYGPHHGPFNFQTTQRPHDVSAWSPVEEVGVFATYPSLVCGPDDTLHLTYRGGDMPRRLMYQRRPKGGNWSDPVEVVDSKAPSGYTQYGNALAVDAANTLHLVFHIYDRHPAGGKAAGYLTSTDAGRTWQTAEGVRVALPATPGTPCFFAQSPELDMRTSNVALSPQGRPFVFTSHLKQRPPGATLWSHDGTAWRRRDLLPEISKAFPERAVAMHGTLTFDTSGRLYLAIVTGSPSGGGWGSPSWEAALLVSDDQGQTFETCALADANPQVPAWLLNVERPYSHRPIDTPMLLYTRGGPGKGCTGGDCTTVHAVTLRDPEE
;
A
#
# COMPACT_ATOMS: atom_id res chain seq x y z
N SER A 1 2.24 -20.31 -3.13
CA SER A 1 1.17 -19.89 -4.06
C SER A 1 -0.12 -20.64 -3.76
N LEU A 2 -1.25 -20.04 -4.14
CA LEU A 2 -2.59 -20.63 -4.05
C LEU A 2 -3.09 -20.92 -5.46
N ASN A 3 -3.51 -22.17 -5.72
CA ASN A 3 -4.33 -22.49 -6.88
C ASN A 3 -5.79 -22.10 -6.53
N ARG A 4 -6.33 -21.08 -7.21
CA ARG A 4 -7.67 -20.55 -6.90
C ARG A 4 -8.82 -21.47 -7.30
N GLU A 5 -8.62 -22.32 -8.30
CA GLU A 5 -9.64 -23.27 -8.77
C GLU A 5 -9.81 -24.43 -7.77
N THR A 6 -8.69 -24.93 -7.24
CA THR A 6 -8.69 -26.08 -6.34
C THR A 6 -8.66 -25.71 -4.86
N GLY A 7 -8.33 -24.46 -4.51
CA GLY A 7 -8.11 -24.01 -3.14
C GLY A 7 -6.84 -24.56 -2.50
N VAL A 8 -5.95 -25.21 -3.27
CA VAL A 8 -4.75 -25.88 -2.74
C VAL A 8 -3.57 -24.92 -2.69
N TRP A 9 -2.92 -24.82 -1.53
CA TRP A 9 -1.67 -24.09 -1.34
C TRP A 9 -0.46 -24.95 -1.72
N SER A 10 0.51 -24.36 -2.42
CA SER A 10 1.81 -24.98 -2.62
C SER A 10 2.61 -25.01 -1.31
N GLU A 11 3.67 -25.82 -1.28
CA GLU A 11 4.71 -25.70 -0.26
C GLU A 11 5.29 -24.29 -0.24
N THR A 12 5.72 -23.85 0.94
CA THR A 12 6.38 -22.56 1.11
C THR A 12 7.80 -22.59 0.57
N VAL A 13 8.20 -21.55 -0.14
CA VAL A 13 9.55 -21.40 -0.70
C VAL A 13 10.23 -20.21 -0.02
N LEU A 14 11.39 -20.44 0.56
CA LEU A 14 12.23 -19.36 1.09
C LEU A 14 12.91 -18.62 -0.06
N VAL A 15 12.48 -17.39 -0.35
CA VAL A 15 13.09 -16.54 -1.37
C VAL A 15 14.31 -15.81 -0.81
N GLY A 16 14.21 -15.31 0.42
CA GLY A 16 15.29 -14.59 1.06
C GLY A 16 14.98 -14.21 2.50
N LYS A 17 15.85 -13.42 3.11
CA LYS A 17 15.70 -12.96 4.50
C LYS A 17 15.60 -11.44 4.55
N GLY A 18 14.68 -10.93 5.35
CA GLY A 18 14.61 -9.52 5.75
C GLY A 18 15.39 -9.29 7.03
N VAL A 19 15.78 -8.03 7.26
CA VAL A 19 16.52 -7.63 8.48
C VAL A 19 15.54 -7.24 9.59
N ASP A 20 14.47 -6.55 9.21
CA ASP A 20 13.41 -6.07 10.11
C ASP A 20 12.08 -5.83 9.34
N ASN A 21 11.09 -5.30 10.03
CA ASN A 21 9.76 -5.02 9.46
C ASN A 21 9.69 -3.83 8.49
N HIS A 22 10.78 -3.08 8.27
CA HIS A 22 10.85 -2.00 7.27
C HIS A 22 11.20 -2.52 5.88
N SER A 23 11.60 -3.78 5.79
CA SER A 23 12.04 -4.47 4.57
C SER A 23 10.93 -5.33 3.96
N GLY A 24 9.67 -5.05 4.28
CA GLY A 24 8.53 -5.79 3.75
C GLY A 24 8.63 -5.96 2.24
N PRO A 25 8.43 -7.19 1.70
CA PRO A 25 8.57 -7.44 0.28
C PRO A 25 7.47 -6.76 -0.52
N ALA A 26 7.80 -6.31 -1.74
CA ALA A 26 6.82 -5.95 -2.75
C ALA A 26 6.95 -6.90 -3.94
N ILE A 27 5.81 -7.42 -4.41
CA ILE A 27 5.75 -8.41 -5.47
C ILE A 27 4.75 -7.98 -6.54
N THR A 28 5.08 -8.27 -7.80
CA THR A 28 4.20 -8.08 -8.95
C THR A 28 4.40 -9.21 -9.96
N MET A 29 3.58 -9.26 -11.01
CA MET A 29 3.68 -10.27 -12.05
C MET A 29 3.68 -9.62 -13.43
N ASP A 30 4.48 -10.11 -14.36
CA ASP A 30 4.50 -9.66 -15.75
C ASP A 30 3.40 -10.33 -16.60
N SER A 31 3.26 -9.90 -17.86
CA SER A 31 2.24 -10.41 -18.79
C SER A 31 2.41 -11.89 -19.13
N ARG A 32 3.58 -12.47 -18.90
CA ARG A 32 3.90 -13.88 -19.15
C ARG A 32 3.72 -14.74 -17.90
N GLY A 33 3.42 -14.14 -16.73
CA GLY A 33 3.23 -14.85 -15.47
C GLY A 33 4.50 -15.02 -14.63
N HIS A 34 5.62 -14.35 -14.97
CA HIS A 34 6.77 -14.32 -14.09
C HIS A 34 6.53 -13.37 -12.93
N LEU A 35 6.85 -13.82 -11.73
CA LEU A 35 6.81 -13.00 -10.52
C LEU A 35 8.12 -12.24 -10.37
N HIS A 36 8.00 -10.98 -10.00
CA HIS A 36 9.11 -10.08 -9.68
C HIS A 36 8.96 -9.64 -8.23
N ILE A 37 10.03 -9.76 -7.45
CA ILE A 37 10.02 -9.41 -6.03
C ILE A 37 11.20 -8.52 -5.68
N VAL A 38 10.94 -7.51 -4.84
CA VAL A 38 11.97 -6.76 -4.11
C VAL A 38 11.80 -6.98 -2.63
N TYR A 39 12.89 -7.22 -1.92
CA TYR A 39 12.92 -7.44 -0.48
C TYR A 39 14.30 -7.11 0.07
N GLY A 40 14.44 -7.12 1.37
CA GLY A 40 15.77 -7.16 1.92
C GLY A 40 16.10 -6.12 2.97
N PRO A 41 17.31 -5.55 2.95
CA PRO A 41 17.84 -4.82 4.08
C PRO A 41 17.12 -3.49 4.34
N HIS A 42 17.22 -3.05 5.57
CA HIS A 42 16.87 -1.71 5.99
C HIS A 42 18.08 -0.79 5.77
N HIS A 43 17.90 0.27 4.98
CA HIS A 43 18.95 1.22 4.59
C HIS A 43 20.11 0.66 3.73
N GLY A 44 19.82 -0.39 2.97
CA GLY A 44 20.69 -0.89 1.89
C GLY A 44 19.95 -0.93 0.56
N PRO A 45 20.56 -1.47 -0.51
CA PRO A 45 19.80 -1.80 -1.71
C PRO A 45 18.84 -2.95 -1.41
N PHE A 46 17.71 -3.00 -2.12
CA PHE A 46 16.85 -4.18 -2.14
C PHE A 46 17.49 -5.29 -2.94
N ASN A 47 17.23 -6.52 -2.53
CA ASN A 47 17.38 -7.69 -3.37
C ASN A 47 16.22 -7.76 -4.35
N PHE A 48 16.51 -7.87 -5.64
CA PHE A 48 15.52 -8.08 -6.69
C PHE A 48 15.71 -9.46 -7.31
N GLN A 49 14.62 -10.19 -7.51
CA GLN A 49 14.62 -11.49 -8.18
C GLN A 49 13.35 -11.67 -9.02
N THR A 50 13.48 -12.53 -10.03
CA THR A 50 12.38 -12.93 -10.92
C THR A 50 12.26 -14.45 -10.93
N THR A 51 11.04 -15.00 -10.98
CA THR A 51 10.86 -16.44 -11.12
C THR A 51 11.40 -16.94 -12.45
N GLN A 52 12.03 -18.12 -12.44
CA GLN A 52 12.60 -18.71 -13.66
C GLN A 52 11.52 -19.24 -14.62
N ARG A 53 10.35 -19.60 -14.10
CA ARG A 53 9.19 -20.08 -14.86
C ARG A 53 7.93 -19.30 -14.51
N PRO A 54 7.02 -19.13 -15.48
CA PRO A 54 5.72 -18.50 -15.22
C PRO A 54 4.91 -19.26 -14.16
N HIS A 55 4.23 -18.54 -13.30
CA HIS A 55 3.33 -19.06 -12.25
C HIS A 55 3.99 -20.09 -11.30
N ASP A 56 5.30 -20.11 -11.21
CA ASP A 56 6.07 -21.08 -10.42
C ASP A 56 7.04 -20.36 -9.47
N VAL A 57 6.81 -20.51 -8.17
CA VAL A 57 7.63 -19.90 -7.12
C VAL A 57 8.80 -20.78 -6.67
N SER A 58 9.00 -21.96 -7.27
CA SER A 58 9.99 -22.93 -6.82
C SER A 58 11.44 -22.55 -7.15
N ALA A 59 11.66 -21.70 -8.18
CA ALA A 59 12.99 -21.29 -8.60
C ALA A 59 13.04 -19.80 -9.00
N TRP A 60 14.04 -19.10 -8.50
CA TRP A 60 14.25 -17.67 -8.70
C TRP A 60 15.60 -17.41 -9.38
N SER A 61 15.71 -16.26 -10.05
CA SER A 61 16.96 -15.77 -10.62
C SER A 61 18.01 -15.51 -9.54
N PRO A 62 19.30 -15.37 -9.90
CA PRO A 62 20.28 -14.76 -9.00
C PRO A 62 19.78 -13.40 -8.50
N VAL A 63 20.24 -13.03 -7.31
CA VAL A 63 19.92 -11.73 -6.71
C VAL A 63 20.59 -10.63 -7.50
N GLU A 64 19.83 -9.59 -7.83
CA GLU A 64 20.27 -8.30 -8.37
C GLU A 64 19.93 -7.20 -7.35
N GLU A 65 20.80 -6.22 -7.19
CA GLU A 65 20.56 -5.12 -6.25
C GLU A 65 19.88 -3.93 -6.95
N VAL A 66 18.91 -3.31 -6.24
CA VAL A 66 18.20 -2.09 -6.71
C VAL A 66 17.89 -1.15 -5.55
N GLY A 67 17.93 0.15 -5.81
CA GLY A 67 17.65 1.18 -4.81
C GLY A 67 18.89 1.62 -4.03
N VAL A 68 18.77 2.80 -3.40
CA VAL A 68 19.86 3.42 -2.62
C VAL A 68 19.34 3.72 -1.22
N PHE A 69 19.93 3.12 -0.20
CA PHE A 69 19.48 3.24 1.20
C PHE A 69 17.97 3.03 1.36
N ALA A 70 17.45 1.98 0.72
CA ALA A 70 16.05 1.79 0.44
C ALA A 70 15.25 1.17 1.59
N THR A 71 14.00 1.62 1.74
CA THR A 71 12.96 1.07 2.63
C THR A 71 11.57 1.32 2.05
N TYR A 72 10.56 0.56 2.48
CA TYR A 72 9.14 0.71 2.09
C TYR A 72 8.94 0.65 0.57
N PRO A 73 9.25 -0.48 -0.08
CA PRO A 73 9.10 -0.60 -1.52
C PRO A 73 7.63 -0.69 -1.93
N SER A 74 7.32 -0.14 -3.10
CA SER A 74 6.11 -0.44 -3.86
C SER A 74 6.51 -0.77 -5.30
N LEU A 75 6.14 -1.97 -5.76
CA LEU A 75 6.52 -2.51 -7.06
C LEU A 75 5.28 -2.86 -7.86
N VAL A 76 5.20 -2.38 -9.11
CA VAL A 76 4.16 -2.75 -10.07
C VAL A 76 4.77 -3.04 -11.44
N CYS A 77 4.02 -3.81 -12.24
CA CYS A 77 4.37 -4.12 -13.63
C CYS A 77 3.34 -3.52 -14.57
N GLY A 78 3.79 -2.72 -15.53
CA GLY A 78 2.95 -2.13 -16.56
C GLY A 78 2.54 -3.15 -17.64
N PRO A 79 1.56 -2.80 -18.50
CA PRO A 79 1.13 -3.66 -19.61
C PRO A 79 2.21 -3.92 -20.66
N ASP A 80 3.21 -3.07 -20.70
CA ASP A 80 4.41 -3.21 -21.55
C ASP A 80 5.53 -4.01 -20.88
N ASP A 81 5.23 -4.67 -19.75
CA ASP A 81 6.19 -5.39 -18.90
C ASP A 81 7.30 -4.49 -18.31
N THR A 82 7.13 -3.18 -18.30
CA THR A 82 8.01 -2.29 -17.55
C THR A 82 7.73 -2.42 -16.05
N LEU A 83 8.76 -2.68 -15.27
CA LEU A 83 8.68 -2.64 -13.80
C LEU A 83 8.87 -1.21 -13.29
N HIS A 84 8.05 -0.83 -12.32
CA HIS A 84 8.10 0.48 -11.67
C HIS A 84 8.21 0.28 -10.17
N LEU A 85 9.23 0.92 -9.57
CA LEU A 85 9.55 0.81 -8.16
C LEU A 85 9.59 2.19 -7.53
N THR A 86 8.84 2.39 -6.46
CA THR A 86 9.00 3.52 -5.54
C THR A 86 9.45 3.05 -4.18
N TYR A 87 10.22 3.86 -3.49
CA TYR A 87 10.74 3.55 -2.16
C TYR A 87 11.23 4.81 -1.44
N ARG A 88 11.23 4.77 -0.11
CA ARG A 88 11.94 5.77 0.67
C ARG A 88 13.42 5.47 0.61
N GLY A 89 14.25 6.43 0.20
CA GLY A 89 15.68 6.18 0.04
C GLY A 89 16.48 7.43 -0.29
N GLY A 90 17.60 7.22 -0.97
CA GLY A 90 18.55 8.28 -1.30
C GLY A 90 19.43 8.71 -0.13
N ASP A 91 20.25 9.73 -0.34
CA ASP A 91 21.08 10.34 0.69
C ASP A 91 20.23 11.10 1.73
N MET A 92 20.87 11.42 2.85
CA MET A 92 20.17 12.20 3.88
C MET A 92 20.03 13.68 3.49
N PRO A 93 18.87 14.29 3.76
CA PRO A 93 17.62 13.71 4.25
C PRO A 93 16.96 12.79 3.21
N ARG A 94 16.28 11.74 3.66
CA ARG A 94 15.65 10.76 2.77
C ARG A 94 14.55 11.39 1.92
N ARG A 95 14.30 10.78 0.75
CA ARG A 95 13.31 11.19 -0.25
C ARG A 95 12.38 10.02 -0.59
N LEU A 96 11.29 10.29 -1.28
CA LEU A 96 10.58 9.27 -2.04
C LEU A 96 11.25 9.18 -3.42
N MET A 97 11.79 8.01 -3.70
CA MET A 97 12.55 7.70 -4.90
C MET A 97 11.71 6.90 -5.88
N TYR A 98 12.05 6.96 -7.15
CA TYR A 98 11.46 6.17 -8.23
C TYR A 98 12.54 5.62 -9.15
N GLN A 99 12.39 4.37 -9.56
CA GLN A 99 13.17 3.72 -10.61
C GLN A 99 12.25 2.88 -11.50
N ARG A 100 12.66 2.65 -12.73
CA ARG A 100 11.96 1.77 -13.65
C ARG A 100 12.92 0.82 -14.31
N ARG A 101 12.40 -0.33 -14.76
CA ARG A 101 13.11 -1.31 -15.55
C ARG A 101 12.26 -1.69 -16.76
N PRO A 102 12.60 -1.23 -17.96
CA PRO A 102 11.92 -1.68 -19.18
C PRO A 102 12.07 -3.19 -19.36
N LYS A 103 11.14 -3.80 -20.07
CA LYS A 103 11.21 -5.23 -20.41
C LYS A 103 12.58 -5.60 -20.98
N GLY A 104 13.25 -6.56 -20.35
CA GLY A 104 14.59 -7.02 -20.78
C GLY A 104 15.72 -6.01 -20.59
N GLY A 105 15.45 -4.85 -20.00
CA GLY A 105 16.45 -3.80 -19.74
C GLY A 105 16.98 -3.84 -18.30
N ASN A 106 17.78 -2.82 -17.97
CA ASN A 106 18.31 -2.58 -16.64
C ASN A 106 17.45 -1.58 -15.86
N TRP A 107 17.61 -1.53 -14.54
CA TRP A 107 17.07 -0.48 -13.72
C TRP A 107 17.64 0.89 -14.11
N SER A 108 16.78 1.89 -14.19
CA SER A 108 17.19 3.28 -14.41
C SER A 108 17.90 3.83 -13.17
N ASP A 109 18.61 4.95 -13.33
CA ASP A 109 19.05 5.74 -12.20
C ASP A 109 17.84 6.17 -11.36
N PRO A 110 18.01 6.30 -10.02
CA PRO A 110 16.96 6.74 -9.12
C PRO A 110 16.61 8.22 -9.33
N VAL A 111 15.31 8.53 -9.33
CA VAL A 111 14.77 9.89 -9.44
C VAL A 111 14.11 10.27 -8.12
N GLU A 112 14.39 11.44 -7.59
CA GLU A 112 13.69 12.00 -6.44
C GLU A 112 12.31 12.47 -6.85
N VAL A 113 11.24 11.86 -6.30
CA VAL A 113 9.86 12.21 -6.64
C VAL A 113 9.26 13.16 -5.61
N VAL A 114 9.52 12.95 -4.32
CA VAL A 114 8.97 13.79 -3.25
C VAL A 114 10.05 14.12 -2.23
N ASP A 115 10.09 15.38 -1.84
CA ASP A 115 10.97 15.91 -0.79
C ASP A 115 10.13 16.67 0.26
N SER A 116 10.21 16.26 1.51
CA SER A 116 9.51 16.94 2.63
C SER A 116 10.06 18.30 2.96
N LYS A 117 11.26 18.64 2.46
CA LYS A 117 12.05 19.83 2.83
C LYS A 117 12.44 19.89 4.31
N ALA A 118 12.34 18.77 5.03
CA ALA A 118 12.90 18.72 6.38
C ALA A 118 14.41 18.85 6.33
N PRO A 119 14.99 19.78 7.09
CA PRO A 119 16.44 20.00 7.07
C PRO A 119 17.22 18.85 7.72
N SER A 120 16.59 18.10 8.61
CA SER A 120 17.18 16.98 9.32
C SER A 120 16.12 16.16 10.03
N GLY A 121 16.48 14.98 10.52
CA GLY A 121 15.61 14.14 11.32
C GLY A 121 15.00 12.98 10.55
N TYR A 122 13.98 12.38 11.13
CA TYR A 122 13.31 11.21 10.57
C TYR A 122 12.12 11.63 9.73
N THR A 123 12.15 11.29 8.44
CA THR A 123 11.02 11.39 7.54
C THR A 123 10.62 10.00 7.06
N GLN A 124 9.35 9.68 7.17
CA GLN A 124 8.75 8.51 6.53
C GLN A 124 7.97 8.94 5.29
N TYR A 125 8.17 8.20 4.20
CA TYR A 125 7.36 8.29 3.00
C TYR A 125 6.64 6.97 2.82
N GLY A 126 5.37 6.89 3.26
CA GLY A 126 4.51 5.79 2.84
C GLY A 126 4.10 6.03 1.40
N ASN A 127 4.08 4.97 0.60
CA ASN A 127 3.80 5.09 -0.82
C ASN A 127 3.17 3.83 -1.38
N ALA A 128 2.38 3.98 -2.44
CA ALA A 128 1.90 2.86 -3.24
C ALA A 128 1.71 3.27 -4.70
N LEU A 129 2.17 2.41 -5.59
CA LEU A 129 1.94 2.50 -7.03
C LEU A 129 0.74 1.65 -7.43
N ALA A 130 0.03 2.10 -8.46
CA ALA A 130 -0.84 1.31 -9.31
C ALA A 130 -0.54 1.66 -10.78
N VAL A 131 -0.97 0.80 -11.69
CA VAL A 131 -0.86 1.04 -13.13
C VAL A 131 -2.17 0.62 -13.79
N ASP A 132 -2.71 1.47 -14.66
CA ASP A 132 -3.96 1.21 -15.36
C ASP A 132 -3.77 0.54 -16.73
N ALA A 133 -4.86 0.22 -17.40
CA ALA A 133 -4.86 -0.41 -18.72
C ALA A 133 -4.24 0.48 -19.82
N ALA A 134 -4.20 1.78 -19.62
CA ALA A 134 -3.58 2.74 -20.53
C ALA A 134 -2.07 2.93 -20.26
N ASN A 135 -1.49 2.13 -19.35
CA ASN A 135 -0.11 2.26 -18.87
C ASN A 135 0.17 3.57 -18.12
N THR A 136 -0.88 4.16 -17.53
CA THR A 136 -0.72 5.31 -16.64
C THR A 136 -0.31 4.83 -15.25
N LEU A 137 0.75 5.40 -14.72
CA LEU A 137 1.16 5.20 -13.34
C LEU A 137 0.34 6.12 -12.43
N HIS A 138 -0.07 5.58 -11.30
CA HIS A 138 -0.75 6.27 -10.22
C HIS A 138 0.05 6.07 -8.95
N LEU A 139 0.56 7.15 -8.38
CA LEU A 139 1.36 7.14 -7.16
C LEU A 139 0.63 7.91 -6.07
N VAL A 140 0.21 7.21 -5.02
CA VAL A 140 -0.21 7.83 -3.77
C VAL A 140 0.94 7.80 -2.77
N PHE A 141 1.07 8.83 -1.99
CA PHE A 141 2.08 8.91 -0.94
C PHE A 141 1.63 9.76 0.23
N HIS A 142 2.25 9.53 1.39
CA HIS A 142 2.18 10.46 2.51
C HIS A 142 3.57 10.79 3.03
N ILE A 143 3.71 12.01 3.53
CA ILE A 143 4.88 12.45 4.27
C ILE A 143 4.51 12.45 5.75
N TYR A 144 5.30 11.74 6.55
CA TYR A 144 5.31 11.88 8.00
C TYR A 144 6.68 12.32 8.43
N ASP A 145 6.78 13.56 8.85
CA ASP A 145 8.02 14.16 9.30
C ASP A 145 7.95 14.47 10.80
N ARG A 146 9.00 14.08 11.53
CA ARG A 146 9.11 14.42 12.96
C ARG A 146 9.63 15.84 13.18
N HIS A 147 10.28 16.42 12.18
CA HIS A 147 10.78 17.79 12.28
C HIS A 147 9.61 18.79 12.14
N PRO A 148 9.50 19.82 13.01
CA PRO A 148 8.40 20.79 12.94
C PRO A 148 8.31 21.55 11.61
N ALA A 149 9.44 21.78 10.94
CA ALA A 149 9.51 22.43 9.64
C ALA A 149 9.25 21.46 8.46
N GLY A 150 9.10 20.15 8.75
CA GLY A 150 8.79 19.14 7.74
C GLY A 150 7.30 19.07 7.42
N GLY A 151 6.98 18.58 6.23
CA GLY A 151 5.60 18.41 5.78
C GLY A 151 4.93 17.20 6.44
N LYS A 152 3.63 17.33 6.71
CA LYS A 152 2.72 16.21 7.02
C LYS A 152 1.58 16.30 6.04
N ALA A 153 1.60 15.47 5.02
CA ALA A 153 0.70 15.64 3.90
C ALA A 153 0.49 14.31 3.17
N ALA A 154 -0.61 14.19 2.46
CA ALA A 154 -0.86 13.13 1.50
C ALA A 154 -1.01 13.71 0.10
N GLY A 155 -0.38 13.08 -0.87
CA GLY A 155 -0.35 13.53 -2.24
C GLY A 155 -0.58 12.41 -3.24
N TYR A 156 -0.82 12.82 -4.47
CA TYR A 156 -1.07 11.93 -5.58
C TYR A 156 -0.45 12.49 -6.86
N LEU A 157 0.18 11.62 -7.61
CA LEU A 157 0.80 11.94 -8.89
C LEU A 157 0.46 10.88 -9.93
N THR A 158 0.39 11.27 -11.19
CA THR A 158 0.25 10.35 -12.32
C THR A 158 1.38 10.56 -13.33
N SER A 159 1.65 9.50 -14.12
CA SER A 159 2.59 9.58 -15.25
C SER A 159 2.07 8.71 -16.40
N THR A 160 2.01 9.28 -17.60
CA THR A 160 1.60 8.60 -18.84
C THR A 160 2.77 8.23 -19.74
N ASP A 161 3.99 8.46 -19.27
CA ASP A 161 5.22 8.25 -20.04
C ASP A 161 6.25 7.37 -19.31
N ALA A 162 5.73 6.40 -18.54
CA ALA A 162 6.52 5.46 -17.74
C ALA A 162 7.44 6.17 -16.71
N GLY A 163 6.93 7.19 -16.02
CA GLY A 163 7.62 7.89 -14.95
C GLY A 163 8.70 8.88 -15.39
N ARG A 164 8.74 9.27 -16.68
CA ARG A 164 9.65 10.32 -17.14
C ARG A 164 9.20 11.72 -16.72
N THR A 165 7.90 11.95 -16.78
CA THR A 165 7.27 13.16 -16.28
C THR A 165 6.07 12.83 -15.39
N TRP A 166 5.77 13.72 -14.47
CA TRP A 166 4.69 13.53 -13.51
C TRP A 166 3.76 14.73 -13.51
N GLN A 167 2.49 14.48 -13.22
CA GLN A 167 1.42 15.47 -13.20
C GLN A 167 0.46 15.23 -12.05
N THR A 168 -0.33 16.23 -11.71
CA THR A 168 -1.43 16.13 -10.73
C THR A 168 -2.57 15.26 -11.30
N ALA A 169 -3.59 14.99 -10.48
CA ALA A 169 -4.81 14.29 -10.93
C ALA A 169 -5.54 15.05 -12.05
N GLU A 170 -5.41 16.36 -12.09
CA GLU A 170 -6.01 17.28 -13.09
C GLU A 170 -5.12 17.44 -14.35
N GLY A 171 -4.00 16.72 -14.44
CA GLY A 171 -3.10 16.76 -15.58
C GLY A 171 -2.10 17.92 -15.59
N VAL A 172 -1.97 18.67 -14.49
CA VAL A 172 -0.99 19.74 -14.38
C VAL A 172 0.40 19.17 -14.13
N ARG A 173 1.36 19.50 -15.00
CA ARG A 173 2.75 19.02 -14.88
C ARG A 173 3.38 19.49 -13.57
N VAL A 174 4.06 18.55 -12.91
CA VAL A 174 4.77 18.78 -11.65
C VAL A 174 6.28 18.72 -11.90
N ALA A 175 7.00 19.77 -11.46
CA ALA A 175 8.46 19.72 -11.38
C ALA A 175 8.88 18.86 -10.19
N LEU A 176 9.78 17.90 -10.42
CA LEU A 176 10.31 17.05 -9.36
C LEU A 176 11.56 17.64 -8.69
N PRO A 177 11.77 17.34 -7.40
CA PRO A 177 10.86 16.64 -6.50
C PRO A 177 9.66 17.53 -6.08
N ALA A 178 8.47 16.91 -5.99
CA ALA A 178 7.32 17.56 -5.40
C ALA A 178 7.58 17.87 -3.91
N THR A 179 7.17 19.04 -3.47
CA THR A 179 7.40 19.51 -2.08
C THR A 179 6.09 19.97 -1.46
N PRO A 180 5.99 20.06 -0.12
CA PRO A 180 4.82 20.66 0.52
C PRO A 180 4.48 22.02 -0.13
N GLY A 181 3.23 22.19 -0.56
CA GLY A 181 2.80 23.34 -1.36
C GLY A 181 2.70 23.08 -2.88
N THR A 182 3.27 21.98 -3.39
CA THR A 182 3.00 21.55 -4.77
C THR A 182 1.52 21.13 -4.92
N PRO A 183 0.83 21.46 -6.03
CA PRO A 183 -0.61 21.17 -6.20
C PRO A 183 -1.01 19.69 -6.13
N CYS A 184 -0.07 18.77 -6.14
CA CYS A 184 -0.33 17.32 -6.05
C CYS A 184 -0.74 16.84 -4.64
N PHE A 185 -0.69 17.67 -3.62
CA PHE A 185 -1.11 17.30 -2.27
C PHE A 185 -2.61 17.56 -2.07
N PHE A 186 -3.38 16.49 -1.92
CA PHE A 186 -4.84 16.58 -1.70
C PHE A 186 -5.22 16.76 -0.24
N ALA A 187 -4.31 16.45 0.70
CA ALA A 187 -4.52 16.67 2.12
C ALA A 187 -3.22 17.12 2.79
N GLN A 188 -3.30 18.17 3.58
CA GLN A 188 -2.16 18.73 4.34
C GLN A 188 -2.62 19.11 5.74
N SER A 189 -1.80 18.80 6.74
CA SER A 189 -2.00 19.25 8.11
C SER A 189 -0.67 19.20 8.86
N PRO A 190 -0.23 20.29 9.48
CA PRO A 190 0.97 20.30 10.30
C PRO A 190 0.84 19.46 11.58
N GLU A 191 -0.39 19.21 12.05
CA GLU A 191 -0.66 18.58 13.33
C GLU A 191 -1.02 17.10 13.22
N LEU A 192 -1.54 16.65 12.07
CA LEU A 192 -2.07 15.30 11.92
C LEU A 192 -1.01 14.31 11.43
N ASP A 193 -0.89 13.21 12.14
CA ASP A 193 -0.16 12.03 11.69
C ASP A 193 -1.02 11.26 10.69
N MET A 194 -0.93 11.66 9.43
CA MET A 194 -1.72 11.10 8.33
C MET A 194 -1.03 9.88 7.73
N ARG A 195 -1.79 8.81 7.52
CA ARG A 195 -1.34 7.58 6.84
C ARG A 195 -2.27 7.31 5.67
N THR A 196 -1.69 7.07 4.50
CA THR A 196 -2.44 6.65 3.31
C THR A 196 -2.47 5.13 3.18
N SER A 197 -3.55 4.61 2.63
CA SER A 197 -3.61 3.28 2.03
C SER A 197 -2.83 3.22 0.71
N ASN A 198 -2.94 2.09 0.00
CA ASN A 198 -2.68 2.06 -1.45
C ASN A 198 -3.72 2.92 -2.20
N VAL A 199 -3.46 3.19 -3.48
CA VAL A 199 -4.45 3.72 -4.42
C VAL A 199 -5.18 2.56 -5.10
N ALA A 200 -6.52 2.62 -5.18
CA ALA A 200 -7.33 1.76 -6.01
C ALA A 200 -8.01 2.57 -7.10
N LEU A 201 -8.14 2.00 -8.27
CA LEU A 201 -8.82 2.63 -9.40
C LEU A 201 -10.20 1.99 -9.57
N SER A 202 -11.24 2.81 -9.62
CA SER A 202 -12.57 2.32 -9.98
C SER A 202 -12.60 1.82 -11.43
N PRO A 203 -13.63 1.08 -11.88
CA PRO A 203 -13.76 0.68 -13.29
C PRO A 203 -13.74 1.85 -14.28
N GLN A 204 -14.05 3.06 -13.83
CA GLN A 204 -13.97 4.29 -14.63
C GLN A 204 -12.60 4.98 -14.56
N GLY A 205 -11.59 4.34 -13.94
CA GLY A 205 -10.24 4.87 -13.78
C GLY A 205 -10.10 5.97 -12.71
N ARG A 206 -11.11 6.17 -11.86
CA ARG A 206 -11.05 7.17 -10.78
C ARG A 206 -10.23 6.65 -9.61
N PRO A 207 -9.24 7.41 -9.10
CA PRO A 207 -8.46 7.00 -7.94
C PRO A 207 -9.25 7.16 -6.63
N PHE A 208 -9.11 6.16 -5.78
CA PHE A 208 -9.60 6.13 -4.40
C PHE A 208 -8.44 5.89 -3.45
N VAL A 209 -8.43 6.61 -2.33
CA VAL A 209 -7.41 6.52 -1.29
C VAL A 209 -8.08 6.62 0.08
N PHE A 210 -7.73 5.75 0.99
CA PHE A 210 -8.12 5.89 2.39
C PHE A 210 -7.01 6.56 3.19
N THR A 211 -7.36 7.48 4.08
CA THR A 211 -6.41 8.05 5.04
C THR A 211 -6.90 7.87 6.47
N SER A 212 -5.98 7.50 7.36
CA SER A 212 -6.20 7.49 8.80
C SER A 212 -5.38 8.57 9.49
N HIS A 213 -5.93 9.13 10.58
CA HIS A 213 -5.30 10.17 11.39
C HIS A 213 -5.15 9.66 12.82
N LEU A 214 -4.11 8.88 13.07
CA LEU A 214 -3.98 8.06 14.28
C LEU A 214 -3.80 8.85 15.58
N LYS A 215 -3.30 10.08 15.50
CA LYS A 215 -3.13 10.96 16.66
C LYS A 215 -4.34 11.85 16.97
N GLN A 216 -5.28 11.94 16.05
CA GLN A 216 -6.55 12.62 16.29
C GLN A 216 -7.37 11.84 17.33
N ARG A 217 -8.25 12.50 18.05
CA ARG A 217 -9.14 11.85 19.03
C ARG A 217 -10.59 12.28 18.77
N PRO A 218 -11.49 11.38 18.35
CA PRO A 218 -11.18 10.00 17.91
C PRO A 218 -10.29 9.98 16.66
N PRO A 219 -9.54 8.89 16.41
CA PRO A 219 -8.73 8.73 15.20
C PRO A 219 -9.55 8.90 13.93
N GLY A 220 -9.11 9.76 13.03
CA GLY A 220 -9.83 10.06 11.79
C GLY A 220 -9.76 8.93 10.78
N ALA A 221 -10.82 8.79 9.99
CA ALA A 221 -10.96 7.84 8.89
C ALA A 221 -11.60 8.54 7.69
N THR A 222 -10.86 8.73 6.63
CA THR A 222 -11.36 9.48 5.47
C THR A 222 -11.13 8.71 4.18
N LEU A 223 -12.18 8.54 3.39
CA LEU A 223 -12.09 8.09 2.01
C LEU A 223 -11.98 9.32 1.10
N TRP A 224 -10.99 9.31 0.25
CA TRP A 224 -10.77 10.30 -0.79
C TRP A 224 -11.02 9.67 -2.15
N SER A 225 -11.68 10.38 -3.05
CA SER A 225 -11.84 10.02 -4.46
C SER A 225 -11.69 11.24 -5.34
N HIS A 226 -11.14 11.07 -6.55
CA HIS A 226 -11.08 12.14 -7.53
C HIS A 226 -12.17 11.97 -8.58
N ASP A 227 -13.02 12.99 -8.77
CA ASP A 227 -14.19 12.90 -9.65
C ASP A 227 -13.90 13.28 -11.11
N GLY A 228 -12.62 13.49 -11.44
CA GLY A 228 -12.17 14.02 -12.73
C GLY A 228 -11.86 15.51 -12.70
N THR A 229 -12.33 16.23 -11.70
CA THR A 229 -12.13 17.70 -11.55
C THR A 229 -11.51 18.09 -10.22
N ALA A 230 -11.83 17.34 -9.15
CA ALA A 230 -11.34 17.65 -7.80
C ALA A 230 -11.37 16.41 -6.89
N TRP A 231 -10.55 16.45 -5.85
CA TRP A 231 -10.61 15.50 -4.76
C TRP A 231 -11.85 15.71 -3.90
N ARG A 232 -12.61 14.65 -3.66
CA ARG A 232 -13.76 14.57 -2.77
C ARG A 232 -13.39 13.85 -1.51
N ARG A 233 -13.80 14.41 -0.38
CA ARG A 233 -13.53 13.87 0.95
C ARG A 233 -14.81 13.31 1.56
N ARG A 234 -14.75 12.09 2.08
CA ARG A 234 -15.81 11.48 2.87
C ARG A 234 -15.27 11.02 4.22
N ASP A 235 -15.88 11.46 5.31
CA ASP A 235 -15.60 10.95 6.65
C ASP A 235 -16.30 9.60 6.84
N LEU A 236 -15.55 8.59 7.26
CA LEU A 236 -16.05 7.22 7.53
C LEU A 236 -16.21 6.94 9.03
N LEU A 237 -15.91 7.89 9.90
CA LEU A 237 -16.09 7.68 11.34
C LEU A 237 -17.53 7.33 11.74
N PRO A 238 -18.59 7.94 11.16
CA PRO A 238 -19.95 7.59 11.49
C PRO A 238 -20.27 6.10 11.21
N GLU A 239 -19.86 5.59 10.05
CA GLU A 239 -20.06 4.18 9.66
C GLU A 239 -19.29 3.24 10.57
N ILE A 240 -18.01 3.55 10.81
CA ILE A 240 -17.13 2.74 11.66
C ILE A 240 -17.65 2.71 13.10
N SER A 241 -18.02 3.87 13.67
CA SER A 241 -18.53 3.94 15.03
C SER A 241 -19.89 3.25 15.20
N LYS A 242 -20.74 3.26 14.16
CA LYS A 242 -22.01 2.54 14.16
C LYS A 242 -21.79 1.03 14.14
N ALA A 243 -20.86 0.54 13.31
CA ALA A 243 -20.59 -0.89 13.16
C ALA A 243 -19.77 -1.47 14.31
N PHE A 244 -18.85 -0.68 14.82
CA PHE A 244 -17.90 -1.08 15.87
C PHE A 244 -17.94 -0.06 17.03
N PRO A 245 -19.01 -0.07 17.86
CA PRO A 245 -19.10 0.79 19.02
C PRO A 245 -17.87 0.59 19.92
N GLU A 246 -17.38 1.67 20.51
CA GLU A 246 -16.20 1.66 21.39
C GLU A 246 -14.87 1.29 20.71
N ARG A 247 -14.82 1.28 19.37
CA ARG A 247 -13.60 1.04 18.60
C ARG A 247 -13.24 2.24 17.72
N ALA A 248 -11.98 2.32 17.37
CA ALA A 248 -11.45 3.36 16.51
C ALA A 248 -10.45 2.78 15.50
N VAL A 249 -10.20 3.50 14.42
CA VAL A 249 -9.15 3.12 13.46
C VAL A 249 -7.78 3.13 14.13
N ALA A 250 -7.04 2.02 14.02
CA ALA A 250 -5.77 1.81 14.70
C ALA A 250 -4.56 1.86 13.78
N MET A 251 -4.75 1.62 12.46
CA MET A 251 -3.71 1.63 11.44
C MET A 251 -4.21 2.24 10.12
N HIS A 252 -3.31 2.32 9.13
CA HIS A 252 -3.71 2.57 7.74
C HIS A 252 -4.54 1.39 7.21
N GLY A 253 -5.45 1.68 6.28
CA GLY A 253 -6.24 0.68 5.59
C GLY A 253 -5.62 0.25 4.27
N THR A 254 -6.29 -0.65 3.59
CA THR A 254 -6.00 -1.10 2.22
C THR A 254 -7.30 -1.28 1.46
N LEU A 255 -7.33 -0.93 0.15
CA LEU A 255 -8.56 -0.98 -0.64
C LEU A 255 -8.33 -1.49 -2.06
N THR A 256 -9.39 -2.06 -2.65
CA THR A 256 -9.41 -2.51 -4.04
C THR A 256 -10.83 -2.44 -4.59
N PHE A 257 -10.95 -2.48 -5.92
CA PHE A 257 -12.20 -2.72 -6.62
C PHE A 257 -12.16 -4.09 -7.29
N ASP A 258 -13.30 -4.77 -7.32
CA ASP A 258 -13.50 -5.91 -8.20
C ASP A 258 -14.02 -5.48 -9.59
N THR A 259 -14.20 -6.46 -10.48
CA THR A 259 -14.72 -6.21 -11.83
C THR A 259 -16.16 -5.73 -11.88
N SER A 260 -16.96 -5.97 -10.86
CA SER A 260 -18.32 -5.44 -10.74
C SER A 260 -18.34 -3.96 -10.38
N GLY A 261 -17.22 -3.43 -9.87
CA GLY A 261 -17.10 -2.08 -9.36
C GLY A 261 -17.40 -1.96 -7.86
N ARG A 262 -17.51 -3.08 -7.15
CA ARG A 262 -17.62 -3.13 -5.70
C ARG A 262 -16.29 -2.73 -5.07
N LEU A 263 -16.35 -1.78 -4.15
CA LEU A 263 -15.20 -1.31 -3.37
C LEU A 263 -15.07 -2.11 -2.08
N TYR A 264 -13.89 -2.66 -1.84
CA TYR A 264 -13.51 -3.29 -0.58
C TYR A 264 -12.47 -2.42 0.13
N LEU A 265 -12.76 -2.01 1.35
CA LEU A 265 -11.84 -1.28 2.22
C LEU A 265 -11.62 -2.07 3.51
N ALA A 266 -10.44 -2.62 3.67
CA ALA A 266 -10.05 -3.30 4.90
C ALA A 266 -9.31 -2.33 5.83
N ILE A 267 -9.68 -2.31 7.10
CA ILE A 267 -9.12 -1.45 8.14
C ILE A 267 -8.79 -2.26 9.39
N VAL A 268 -7.87 -1.74 10.20
CA VAL A 268 -7.66 -2.24 11.57
C VAL A 268 -8.38 -1.32 12.54
N THR A 269 -9.22 -1.90 13.38
CA THR A 269 -9.87 -1.21 14.50
C THR A 269 -9.20 -1.60 15.81
N GLY A 270 -9.28 -0.75 16.83
CA GLY A 270 -8.69 -1.01 18.13
C GLY A 270 -9.33 -0.14 19.20
N SER A 271 -8.79 -0.18 20.42
CA SER A 271 -9.26 0.66 21.50
C SER A 271 -9.17 2.16 21.16
N PRO A 272 -10.19 2.98 21.43
CA PRO A 272 -10.13 4.44 21.22
C PRO A 272 -9.04 5.14 22.05
N SER A 273 -8.63 4.55 23.16
CA SER A 273 -7.50 5.04 23.96
C SER A 273 -6.15 4.83 23.27
N GLY A 274 -6.15 4.13 22.15
CA GLY A 274 -4.94 3.78 21.39
C GLY A 274 -4.32 2.47 21.89
N GLY A 275 -3.16 2.16 21.33
CA GLY A 275 -2.38 0.98 21.68
C GLY A 275 -1.02 1.08 20.99
N GLY A 276 -0.04 0.35 21.49
CA GLY A 276 1.25 0.19 20.83
C GLY A 276 1.14 -0.67 19.58
N TRP A 277 2.21 -0.74 18.82
CA TRP A 277 2.34 -1.58 17.64
C TRP A 277 2.02 -3.04 17.94
N GLY A 278 1.05 -3.62 17.19
CA GLY A 278 0.57 -4.97 17.45
C GLY A 278 -0.24 -5.13 18.74
N SER A 279 -0.96 -4.08 19.16
CA SER A 279 -1.81 -4.13 20.36
C SER A 279 -2.79 -5.31 20.32
N PRO A 280 -2.96 -6.07 21.40
CA PRO A 280 -3.92 -7.18 21.47
C PRO A 280 -5.36 -6.78 21.14
N SER A 281 -5.71 -5.50 21.28
CA SER A 281 -7.05 -4.99 20.97
C SER A 281 -7.28 -4.78 19.45
N TRP A 282 -6.29 -5.00 18.61
CA TRP A 282 -6.42 -4.73 17.17
C TRP A 282 -7.15 -5.86 16.45
N GLU A 283 -8.16 -5.50 15.69
CA GLU A 283 -8.99 -6.40 14.89
C GLU A 283 -9.14 -5.91 13.47
N ALA A 284 -9.13 -6.87 12.54
CA ALA A 284 -9.37 -6.63 11.12
C ALA A 284 -10.87 -6.48 10.85
N ALA A 285 -11.24 -5.45 10.11
CA ALA A 285 -12.60 -5.19 9.68
C ALA A 285 -12.63 -4.85 8.19
N LEU A 286 -13.76 -5.15 7.54
CA LEU A 286 -14.00 -4.89 6.14
C LEU A 286 -15.22 -3.97 5.99
N LEU A 287 -15.09 -2.97 5.14
CA LEU A 287 -16.16 -2.11 4.66
C LEU A 287 -16.33 -2.40 3.17
N VAL A 288 -17.55 -2.71 2.74
CA VAL A 288 -17.89 -3.02 1.35
C VAL A 288 -18.90 -2.02 0.83
N SER A 289 -18.73 -1.55 -0.40
CA SER A 289 -19.59 -0.54 -1.02
C SER A 289 -19.86 -0.88 -2.48
N ASP A 290 -21.14 -0.92 -2.85
CA ASP A 290 -21.61 -1.11 -4.23
C ASP A 290 -21.84 0.21 -4.99
N ASP A 291 -21.73 1.34 -4.31
CA ASP A 291 -22.03 2.68 -4.83
C ASP A 291 -20.81 3.62 -4.80
N GLN A 292 -19.63 3.06 -4.99
CA GLN A 292 -18.34 3.79 -5.02
C GLN A 292 -18.08 4.58 -3.72
N GLY A 293 -18.38 3.97 -2.59
CA GLY A 293 -18.07 4.52 -1.28
C GLY A 293 -19.09 5.53 -0.75
N GLN A 294 -20.31 5.57 -1.30
CA GLN A 294 -21.37 6.42 -0.74
C GLN A 294 -22.07 5.77 0.46
N THR A 295 -22.25 4.46 0.42
CA THR A 295 -22.72 3.65 1.56
C THR A 295 -21.80 2.47 1.77
N PHE A 296 -21.80 1.93 3.00
CA PHE A 296 -20.95 0.78 3.34
C PHE A 296 -21.73 -0.24 4.18
N GLU A 297 -21.56 -1.49 3.80
CA GLU A 297 -21.78 -2.63 4.69
C GLU A 297 -20.46 -2.94 5.40
N THR A 298 -20.55 -3.39 6.65
CA THR A 298 -19.37 -3.61 7.48
C THR A 298 -19.42 -4.98 8.13
N CYS A 299 -18.28 -5.67 8.15
CA CYS A 299 -18.15 -6.93 8.86
C CYS A 299 -16.79 -7.06 9.57
N ALA A 300 -16.75 -7.85 10.64
CA ALA A 300 -15.51 -8.30 11.24
C ALA A 300 -14.89 -9.40 10.36
N LEU A 301 -13.58 -9.35 10.15
CA LEU A 301 -12.87 -10.35 9.32
C LEU A 301 -12.37 -11.56 10.11
N ALA A 302 -12.33 -11.45 11.41
CA ALA A 302 -11.90 -12.52 12.31
C ALA A 302 -12.70 -12.44 13.61
N ASP A 303 -12.86 -13.60 14.24
CA ASP A 303 -13.41 -13.64 15.60
C ASP A 303 -12.54 -12.81 16.53
N ALA A 304 -13.18 -11.94 17.31
CA ALA A 304 -12.51 -11.14 18.30
C ALA A 304 -11.76 -12.03 19.29
N ASN A 305 -10.46 -11.88 19.35
CA ASN A 305 -9.64 -12.49 20.39
C ASN A 305 -8.80 -11.41 21.05
N PRO A 306 -9.17 -10.94 22.25
CA PRO A 306 -8.48 -9.82 22.90
C PRO A 306 -7.02 -10.11 23.27
N GLN A 307 -6.56 -11.34 23.07
CA GLN A 307 -5.17 -11.73 23.33
C GLN A 307 -4.33 -11.83 22.05
N VAL A 308 -4.98 -11.84 20.86
CA VAL A 308 -4.29 -12.12 19.58
C VAL A 308 -4.74 -11.09 18.54
N PRO A 309 -3.96 -10.03 18.29
CA PRO A 309 -4.30 -9.01 17.32
C PRO A 309 -4.42 -9.57 15.90
N ALA A 310 -5.33 -8.99 15.11
CA ALA A 310 -5.43 -9.16 13.67
C ALA A 310 -5.09 -7.82 12.99
N TRP A 311 -4.04 -7.78 12.18
CA TRP A 311 -3.46 -6.54 11.65
C TRP A 311 -2.60 -6.77 10.41
N LEU A 312 -1.89 -5.74 9.92
CA LEU A 312 -1.05 -5.77 8.70
C LEU A 312 -1.84 -6.24 7.48
N LEU A 313 -2.98 -5.59 7.24
CA LEU A 313 -3.88 -5.92 6.14
C LEU A 313 -3.24 -5.59 4.79
N ASN A 314 -3.39 -6.49 3.83
CA ASN A 314 -2.97 -6.29 2.46
C ASN A 314 -3.99 -6.94 1.51
N VAL A 315 -4.84 -6.11 0.89
CA VAL A 315 -5.79 -6.58 -0.11
C VAL A 315 -5.09 -6.81 -1.44
N GLU A 316 -5.55 -7.80 -2.17
CA GLU A 316 -5.07 -8.06 -3.53
C GLU A 316 -5.31 -6.84 -4.42
N ARG A 317 -4.27 -6.45 -5.14
CA ARG A 317 -4.29 -5.35 -6.09
C ARG A 317 -4.16 -5.89 -7.51
N PRO A 318 -4.83 -5.28 -8.50
CA PRO A 318 -4.63 -5.64 -9.89
C PRO A 318 -3.13 -5.63 -10.24
N TYR A 319 -2.65 -6.68 -10.87
CA TYR A 319 -1.31 -6.76 -11.43
C TYR A 319 -1.40 -6.70 -12.95
N SER A 320 -0.40 -6.11 -13.61
CA SER A 320 -0.46 -5.87 -15.06
C SER A 320 -1.81 -5.31 -15.51
N HIS A 321 -2.42 -4.46 -14.67
CA HIS A 321 -3.77 -3.86 -14.85
C HIS A 321 -4.89 -4.88 -15.13
N ARG A 322 -4.71 -6.15 -14.79
CA ARG A 322 -5.78 -7.14 -14.86
C ARG A 322 -6.76 -6.91 -13.72
N PRO A 323 -8.04 -6.78 -14.03
CA PRO A 323 -9.07 -6.67 -13.00
C PRO A 323 -9.16 -7.97 -12.18
N ILE A 324 -9.73 -7.88 -10.99
CA ILE A 324 -9.88 -8.98 -10.05
C ILE A 324 -11.38 -9.20 -9.83
N ASP A 325 -11.87 -10.40 -10.15
CA ASP A 325 -13.28 -10.74 -9.95
C ASP A 325 -13.60 -10.94 -8.47
N THR A 326 -12.73 -11.66 -7.78
CA THR A 326 -12.92 -12.00 -6.37
C THR A 326 -11.61 -11.71 -5.62
N PRO A 327 -11.47 -10.53 -4.98
CA PRO A 327 -10.27 -10.15 -4.30
C PRO A 327 -9.96 -11.07 -3.11
N MET A 328 -8.66 -11.19 -2.80
CA MET A 328 -8.19 -11.80 -1.56
C MET A 328 -7.64 -10.74 -0.63
N LEU A 329 -7.83 -10.97 0.66
CA LEU A 329 -7.21 -10.19 1.72
C LEU A 329 -6.25 -11.09 2.51
N LEU A 330 -5.03 -10.60 2.70
CA LEU A 330 -4.08 -11.16 3.65
C LEU A 330 -4.07 -10.33 4.92
N TYR A 331 -3.99 -10.97 6.07
CA TYR A 331 -3.76 -10.30 7.35
C TYR A 331 -2.93 -11.19 8.28
N THR A 332 -2.29 -10.57 9.24
CA THR A 332 -1.47 -11.25 10.24
C THR A 332 -2.25 -11.39 11.55
N ARG A 333 -2.22 -12.57 12.16
CA ARG A 333 -2.64 -12.78 13.55
C ARG A 333 -1.43 -13.05 14.43
N GLY A 334 -1.45 -12.48 15.63
CA GLY A 334 -0.35 -12.54 16.58
C GLY A 334 0.39 -11.20 16.69
N GLY A 335 1.02 -10.98 17.82
CA GLY A 335 1.73 -9.74 18.13
C GLY A 335 3.24 -9.90 18.07
N PRO A 336 4.00 -8.78 17.97
CA PRO A 336 5.44 -8.79 18.16
C PRO A 336 5.74 -9.06 19.64
N GLY A 337 5.89 -10.32 20.01
CA GLY A 337 6.27 -10.70 21.37
C GLY A 337 7.73 -10.37 21.66
N LYS A 338 8.08 -10.03 22.92
CA LYS A 338 9.47 -10.03 23.37
C LYS A 338 10.01 -11.45 23.22
N GLY A 339 11.07 -11.61 22.42
CA GLY A 339 11.68 -12.91 22.15
C GLY A 339 11.15 -13.60 20.88
N CYS A 340 10.17 -13.03 20.19
CA CYS A 340 9.80 -13.49 18.86
C CYS A 340 10.83 -13.05 17.82
N THR A 341 11.70 -13.95 17.46
CA THR A 341 12.61 -13.80 16.33
C THR A 341 12.03 -14.58 15.16
N GLY A 342 11.27 -13.91 14.28
CA GLY A 342 10.67 -14.56 13.11
C GLY A 342 9.25 -15.06 13.33
N GLY A 343 8.77 -15.92 12.45
CA GLY A 343 7.38 -16.32 12.28
C GLY A 343 6.68 -17.09 13.41
N ASP A 344 7.36 -17.39 14.50
CA ASP A 344 6.82 -18.25 15.57
C ASP A 344 5.71 -17.60 16.38
N CYS A 345 5.53 -16.30 16.29
CA CYS A 345 4.52 -15.55 17.04
C CYS A 345 3.40 -14.98 16.18
N THR A 346 3.48 -15.14 14.88
CA THR A 346 2.50 -14.62 13.93
C THR A 346 2.13 -15.67 12.88
N THR A 347 0.87 -15.68 12.50
CA THR A 347 0.36 -16.47 11.36
C THR A 347 -0.21 -15.53 10.32
N VAL A 348 -0.03 -15.85 9.04
CA VAL A 348 -0.67 -15.14 7.93
C VAL A 348 -1.94 -15.89 7.56
N HIS A 349 -3.02 -15.15 7.49
CA HIS A 349 -4.33 -15.63 7.08
C HIS A 349 -4.69 -15.03 5.73
N ALA A 350 -5.34 -15.83 4.89
CA ALA A 350 -5.89 -15.40 3.62
C ALA A 350 -7.42 -15.58 3.65
N VAL A 351 -8.13 -14.55 3.24
CA VAL A 351 -9.60 -14.55 3.12
C VAL A 351 -9.96 -14.18 1.69
N THR A 352 -10.81 -14.97 1.07
CA THR A 352 -11.41 -14.64 -0.22
C THR A 352 -12.64 -13.77 0.04
N LEU A 353 -12.67 -12.59 -0.56
CA LEU A 353 -13.76 -11.63 -0.40
C LEU A 353 -14.85 -11.97 -1.42
N ARG A 354 -15.81 -12.81 -1.01
CA ARG A 354 -16.98 -13.20 -1.83
C ARG A 354 -18.22 -12.47 -1.36
N ASP A 355 -19.20 -12.41 -2.23
CA ASP A 355 -20.55 -12.03 -1.84
C ASP A 355 -21.07 -13.06 -0.83
N PRO A 356 -21.66 -12.65 0.31
CA PRO A 356 -22.25 -13.57 1.26
C PRO A 356 -23.44 -14.35 0.70
N GLU A 357 -23.97 -13.98 -0.49
CA GLU A 357 -25.07 -14.68 -1.17
C GLU A 357 -24.60 -15.71 -2.22
N GLU A 358 -23.29 -15.84 -2.47
CA GLU A 358 -22.67 -16.91 -3.29
C GLU A 358 -21.99 -17.98 -2.37
#